data_bb26f147e6502c1009ef233e0dca0b42
#
_entry.id   bb26f147e6502c1009ef233e0dca0b42
#
_cell.length_a   1.000
_cell.length_b   1.000
_cell.length_c   1.000
_cell.angle_alpha   90.00
_cell.angle_beta   90.00
_cell.angle_gamma   90.00
#
_symmetry.space_group_name_H-M   'P 1'
#
loop_
_entity.id
_entity.type
_entity.pdbx_description
1 polymer ?
#
loop_
_entity_poly.entity_id
_entity_poly.type
_entity_poly.pdbx_seq_one_letter_code
_entity_poly.pdbx_strand_id
1 'polypeptide(L)'
;MNDKPSVLRETDDEARKLARVLLRSARYAALAVLDPDTGFPSVSRVLTGTDIDGVPVILVSGLSAHTKALSNDPRASLLFGEPGKGDPLAYPRLSVQCMAERID
;
A
#
# COMPACT_ATOMS: atom_id res chain seq x y z
N MET A 1 -29.50 15.67 10.91
CA MET A 1 -28.73 15.41 11.32
C MET A 1 -27.74 15.56 10.58
N ASN A 2 -27.62 15.98 9.76
CA ASN A 2 -26.61 15.64 9.56
C ASN A 2 -25.98 16.18 8.42
N ASP A 3 -25.21 17.18 8.69
CA ASP A 3 -24.24 17.74 7.82
C ASP A 3 -23.11 16.77 7.57
N LYS A 4 -23.07 15.75 8.39
CA LYS A 4 -22.00 14.78 8.33
C LYS A 4 -21.80 14.11 6.97
N PRO A 5 -22.84 13.70 6.24
CA PRO A 5 -22.61 13.10 4.93
C PRO A 5 -21.94 14.04 3.93
N SER A 6 -22.29 15.32 3.95
CA SER A 6 -21.65 16.29 3.05
C SER A 6 -20.21 16.56 3.43
N VAL A 7 -19.94 16.74 4.72
CA VAL A 7 -18.57 16.98 5.22
C VAL A 7 -17.69 15.77 4.95
N LEU A 8 -18.22 14.57 5.22
CA LEU A 8 -17.47 13.34 4.96
C LEU A 8 -17.17 13.17 3.48
N ARG A 9 -18.10 13.58 2.62
CA ARG A 9 -17.92 13.46 1.18
C ARG A 9 -16.82 14.39 0.67
N GLU A 10 -16.75 15.61 1.17
CA GLU A 10 -15.68 16.54 0.82
C GLU A 10 -14.33 16.01 1.28
N THR A 11 -14.27 15.54 2.52
CA THR A 11 -13.06 14.94 3.07
C THR A 11 -12.64 13.72 2.27
N ASP A 12 -13.61 12.88 1.87
CA ASP A 12 -13.34 11.69 1.08
C ASP A 12 -12.76 12.03 -0.29
N ASP A 13 -13.26 13.08 -0.94
CA ASP A 13 -12.75 13.47 -2.26
C ASP A 13 -11.32 13.98 -2.17
N GLU A 14 -11.01 14.79 -1.17
CA GLU A 14 -9.64 15.25 -0.93
C GLU A 14 -8.73 14.11 -0.56
N ALA A 15 -9.21 13.21 0.29
CA ALA A 15 -8.45 12.03 0.70
C ALA A 15 -8.17 11.13 -0.50
N ARG A 16 -9.13 10.94 -1.40
CA ARG A 16 -8.94 10.14 -2.61
C ARG A 16 -7.89 10.74 -3.54
N LYS A 17 -7.92 12.07 -3.70
CA LYS A 17 -6.91 12.76 -4.51
C LYS A 17 -5.51 12.56 -3.92
N LEU A 18 -5.38 12.75 -2.61
CA LEU A 18 -4.11 12.56 -1.94
C LEU A 18 -3.64 11.11 -2.06
N ALA A 19 -4.53 10.15 -1.89
CA ALA A 19 -4.21 8.73 -2.05
C ALA A 19 -3.67 8.45 -3.45
N ARG A 20 -4.30 8.99 -4.49
CA ARG A 20 -3.82 8.81 -5.86
C ARG A 20 -2.44 9.40 -6.08
N VAL A 21 -2.18 10.57 -5.51
CA VAL A 21 -0.86 11.20 -5.60
C VAL A 21 0.18 10.34 -4.91
N LEU A 22 -0.11 9.85 -3.71
CA LEU A 22 0.81 9.00 -2.96
C LEU A 22 1.12 7.72 -3.73
N LEU A 23 0.10 7.07 -4.30
CA LEU A 23 0.28 5.84 -5.07
C LEU A 23 1.14 6.07 -6.32
N ARG A 24 0.87 7.14 -7.06
CA ARG A 24 1.56 7.42 -8.32
C ARG A 24 2.99 7.90 -8.13
N SER A 25 3.25 8.63 -7.07
CA SER A 25 4.58 9.18 -6.82
C SER A 25 5.50 8.24 -6.06
N ALA A 26 4.97 7.17 -5.48
CA ALA A 26 5.75 6.26 -4.66
C ALA A 26 6.74 5.46 -5.51
N ARG A 27 7.97 5.37 -5.02
CA ARG A 27 9.03 4.55 -5.61
C ARG A 27 9.14 3.22 -4.89
N TYR A 28 8.75 3.20 -3.64
CA TYR A 28 8.79 2.01 -2.78
C TYR A 28 7.67 2.08 -1.76
N ALA A 29 7.41 0.95 -1.14
CA ALA A 29 6.43 0.85 -0.07
C ALA A 29 6.89 -0.22 0.92
N ALA A 30 6.32 -0.18 2.12
CA ALA A 30 6.44 -1.30 3.05
C ALA A 30 5.34 -2.29 2.70
N LEU A 31 5.74 -3.54 2.51
CA LEU A 31 4.82 -4.64 2.18
C LEU A 31 4.70 -5.55 3.38
N ALA A 32 3.48 -5.78 3.83
CA ALA A 32 3.18 -6.74 4.88
C ALA A 32 2.49 -7.96 4.28
N VAL A 33 2.99 -9.14 4.63
CA VAL A 33 2.47 -10.43 4.19
C VAL A 33 2.40 -11.37 5.39
N LEU A 34 1.78 -12.51 5.23
CA LEU A 34 1.73 -13.53 6.27
C LEU A 34 2.77 -14.60 5.96
N ASP A 35 3.69 -14.81 6.91
CA ASP A 35 4.70 -15.86 6.79
C ASP A 35 4.00 -17.22 6.71
N PRO A 36 4.26 -18.03 5.65
CA PRO A 36 3.53 -19.29 5.47
C PRO A 36 3.88 -20.34 6.51
N ASP A 37 5.05 -20.25 7.16
CA ASP A 37 5.48 -21.24 8.13
C ASP A 37 5.00 -20.92 9.53
N THR A 38 4.97 -19.64 9.89
CA THR A 38 4.66 -19.21 11.25
C THR A 38 3.33 -18.50 11.40
N GLY A 39 2.79 -17.98 10.31
CA GLY A 39 1.58 -17.16 10.33
C GLY A 39 1.81 -15.74 10.83
N PHE A 40 3.04 -15.38 11.18
CA PHE A 40 3.34 -14.04 11.66
C PHE A 40 3.29 -13.03 10.51
N PRO A 41 2.81 -11.82 10.77
CA PRO A 41 2.95 -10.74 9.80
C PRO A 41 4.43 -10.44 9.58
N SER A 42 4.83 -10.32 8.34
CA SER A 42 6.20 -10.06 7.95
C SER A 42 6.22 -8.81 7.07
N VAL A 43 7.12 -7.87 7.37
CA VAL A 43 7.17 -6.58 6.69
C VAL A 43 8.51 -6.41 6.01
N SER A 44 8.48 -5.96 4.76
CA SER A 44 9.70 -5.69 3.99
C SER A 44 9.47 -4.48 3.09
N ARG A 45 10.56 -3.94 2.55
CA ARG A 45 10.48 -2.84 1.59
C ARG A 45 10.52 -3.41 0.18
N VAL A 46 9.63 -2.92 -0.69
CA VAL A 46 9.55 -3.35 -2.08
C VAL A 46 9.49 -2.15 -3.01
N LEU A 47 9.98 -2.31 -4.22
CA LEU A 47 9.79 -1.30 -5.25
C LEU A 47 8.36 -1.34 -5.75
N THR A 48 7.80 -0.17 -5.99
CA THR A 48 6.42 -0.05 -6.45
C THR A 48 6.32 0.84 -7.67
N GLY A 49 5.26 0.64 -8.41
CA GLY A 49 4.82 1.50 -9.48
C GLY A 49 3.32 1.42 -9.59
N THR A 50 2.77 1.99 -10.62
CA THR A 50 1.35 1.85 -10.92
C THR A 50 1.19 1.44 -12.37
N ASP A 51 0.13 0.70 -12.66
CA ASP A 51 -0.22 0.41 -14.04
C ASP A 51 -0.93 1.61 -14.65
N ILE A 52 -1.38 1.47 -15.90
CA ILE A 52 -2.02 2.56 -16.64
C ILE A 52 -3.33 3.01 -15.97
N ASP A 53 -3.96 2.13 -15.21
CA ASP A 53 -5.21 2.45 -14.50
C ASP A 53 -4.96 2.98 -13.08
N GLY A 54 -3.70 3.10 -12.69
CA GLY A 54 -3.34 3.58 -11.37
C GLY A 54 -3.35 2.52 -10.28
N VAL A 55 -3.47 1.26 -10.65
CA VAL A 55 -3.43 0.14 -9.69
C VAL A 55 -2.00 -0.09 -9.25
N PRO A 56 -1.74 -0.22 -7.93
CA PRO A 56 -0.39 -0.46 -7.45
C PRO A 56 0.18 -1.79 -7.95
N VAL A 57 1.43 -1.75 -8.36
CA VAL A 57 2.19 -2.93 -8.81
C VAL A 57 3.47 -2.98 -8.00
N ILE A 58 3.82 -4.15 -7.49
CA ILE A 58 5.08 -4.34 -6.77
C ILE A 58 6.00 -5.24 -7.58
N LEU A 59 7.30 -4.95 -7.50
CA LEU A 59 8.33 -5.77 -8.13
C LEU A 59 8.93 -6.67 -7.08
N VAL A 60 8.78 -7.98 -7.28
CA VAL A 60 9.26 -8.97 -6.33
C VAL A 60 10.06 -10.03 -7.07
N SER A 61 11.10 -10.54 -6.39
CA SER A 61 11.87 -11.68 -6.91
C SER A 61 11.08 -12.96 -6.72
N GLY A 62 11.12 -13.85 -7.71
CA GLY A 62 10.48 -15.16 -7.60
C GLY A 62 11.03 -16.03 -6.48
N LEU A 63 12.24 -15.72 -5.99
CA LEU A 63 12.88 -16.47 -4.91
C LEU A 63 12.72 -15.82 -3.55
N SER A 64 12.09 -14.66 -3.46
CA SER A 64 11.97 -13.95 -2.19
C SER A 64 10.94 -14.59 -1.26
N ALA A 65 11.14 -14.37 0.03
CA ALA A 65 10.22 -14.89 1.05
C ALA A 65 8.81 -14.32 0.88
N HIS A 66 8.70 -13.04 0.50
CA HIS A 66 7.38 -12.43 0.33
C HIS A 66 6.65 -12.96 -0.91
N THR A 67 7.36 -13.38 -1.95
CA THR A 67 6.74 -14.04 -3.10
C THR A 67 6.12 -15.37 -2.68
N LYS A 68 6.85 -16.17 -1.89
CA LYS A 68 6.32 -17.43 -1.36
C LYS A 68 5.12 -17.20 -0.46
N ALA A 69 5.20 -16.18 0.39
CA ALA A 69 4.11 -15.84 1.29
C ALA A 69 2.84 -15.47 0.51
N LEU A 70 2.95 -14.64 -0.52
CA LEU A 70 1.81 -14.22 -1.33
C LEU A 70 1.24 -15.35 -2.17
N SER A 71 2.07 -16.30 -2.60
CA SER A 71 1.59 -17.49 -3.31
C SER A 71 0.77 -18.40 -2.39
N ASN A 72 1.09 -18.42 -1.10
CA ASN A 72 0.37 -19.18 -0.10
C ASN A 72 -0.90 -18.49 0.37
N ASP A 73 -0.80 -17.17 0.60
CA ASP A 73 -1.92 -16.34 1.06
C ASP A 73 -1.80 -14.97 0.41
N PRO A 74 -2.73 -14.60 -0.48
CA PRO A 74 -2.61 -13.36 -1.24
C PRO A 74 -2.93 -12.09 -0.45
N ARG A 75 -3.36 -12.20 0.80
CA ARG A 75 -3.65 -11.02 1.62
C ARG A 75 -2.38 -10.26 1.90
N ALA A 76 -2.42 -8.96 1.67
CA ALA A 76 -1.27 -8.09 1.85
C ALA A 76 -1.71 -6.71 2.30
N SER A 77 -0.79 -5.98 2.89
CA SER A 77 -0.97 -4.56 3.15
C SER A 77 0.26 -3.81 2.66
N LEU A 78 0.04 -2.60 2.18
CA LEU A 78 1.11 -1.73 1.72
C LEU A 78 1.03 -0.41 2.47
N LEU A 79 2.18 0.14 2.83
CA LEU A 79 2.26 1.47 3.41
C LEU A 79 3.05 2.36 2.46
N PHE A 80 2.39 3.39 1.96
CA PHE A 80 2.95 4.39 1.06
C PHE A 80 3.14 5.70 1.81
N GLY A 81 4.11 6.48 1.37
CA GLY A 81 4.39 7.80 1.91
C GLY A 81 5.78 7.90 2.48
N GLU A 82 6.55 8.85 1.96
CA GLU A 82 7.92 9.09 2.36
C GLU A 82 7.94 10.28 3.29
N PRO A 83 8.40 10.14 4.54
CA PRO A 83 8.56 11.31 5.39
C PRO A 83 9.80 12.09 4.97
N GLY A 84 9.74 13.42 5.10
CA GLY A 84 10.88 14.28 4.93
C GLY A 84 11.56 14.58 6.25
N LYS A 85 12.09 15.80 6.37
CA LYS A 85 12.74 16.23 7.60
C LYS A 85 11.71 16.53 8.68
N GLY A 86 12.10 16.36 9.93
CA GLY A 86 11.28 16.70 11.08
C GLY A 86 10.42 15.52 11.53
N ASP A 87 9.23 15.83 12.00
CA ASP A 87 8.30 14.81 12.51
C ASP A 87 7.76 13.95 11.37
N PRO A 88 8.06 12.65 11.36
CA PRO A 88 7.56 11.78 10.30
C PRO A 88 6.04 11.68 10.25
N LEU A 89 5.36 11.93 11.35
CA LEU A 89 3.89 11.88 11.39
C LEU A 89 3.25 13.14 10.80
N ALA A 90 4.04 14.16 10.49
CA ALA A 90 3.55 15.35 9.80
C ALA A 90 3.37 15.13 8.29
N TYR A 91 3.90 14.03 7.75
CA TYR A 91 3.84 13.72 6.33
C TYR A 91 2.70 12.77 6.03
N PRO A 92 2.03 12.92 4.88
CA PRO A 92 0.92 12.04 4.53
C PRO A 92 1.40 10.62 4.26
N ARG A 93 0.56 9.68 4.61
CA ARG A 93 0.81 8.26 4.37
C ARG A 93 -0.51 7.56 4.11
N LEU A 94 -0.42 6.43 3.42
CA LEU A 94 -1.58 5.66 3.01
C LEU A 94 -1.33 4.18 3.26
N SER A 95 -2.21 3.55 4.01
CA SER A 95 -2.25 2.09 4.15
C SER A 95 -3.29 1.52 3.21
N VAL A 96 -2.91 0.49 2.47
CA VAL A 96 -3.80 -0.19 1.53
C VAL A 96 -3.84 -1.67 1.89
N GLN A 97 -5.02 -2.18 2.19
CA GLN A 97 -5.23 -3.62 2.33
C GLN A 97 -5.69 -4.16 0.99
N CYS A 98 -5.11 -5.25 0.55
CA CYS A 98 -5.34 -5.76 -0.80
C CYS A 98 -5.17 -7.27 -0.89
N MET A 99 -5.61 -7.80 -2.01
CA MET A 99 -5.35 -9.18 -2.42
C MET A 99 -4.36 -9.11 -3.57
N ALA A 100 -3.20 -9.70 -3.40
CA ALA A 100 -2.17 -9.67 -4.42
C ALA A 100 -2.47 -10.69 -5.52
N GLU A 101 -2.22 -10.28 -6.75
CA GLU A 101 -2.38 -11.15 -7.91
C GLU A 101 -1.08 -11.11 -8.70
N ARG A 102 -0.59 -12.28 -9.10
CA ARG A 102 0.63 -12.36 -9.89
C ARG A 102 0.36 -11.98 -11.33
N ILE A 103 1.20 -11.09 -11.83
CA ILE A 103 1.21 -10.72 -13.24
C ILE A 103 2.55 -11.16 -13.84
N ASP A 104 2.49 -11.81 -14.97
CA ASP A 104 3.71 -12.26 -15.67
C ASP A 104 4.00 -11.42 -16.89
#